data_c412623b7509b9e0b62f8ca20feffdb1
#
_entry.id   c412623b7509b9e0b62f8ca20feffdb1
#
_cell.length_a   1.000
_cell.length_b   1.000
_cell.length_c   1.000
_cell.angle_alpha   90.00
_cell.angle_beta   90.00
_cell.angle_gamma   90.00
#
_symmetry.space_group_name_H-M   'P 1'
#
loop_
_entity.id
_entity.type
_entity.pdbx_description
1 polymer ?
#
loop_
_entity_poly.entity_id
_entity_poly.type
_entity_poly.pdbx_seq_one_letter_code
_entity_poly.pdbx_strand_id
1 'polypeptide(L)'
;MQLYIATRAPNPRRVQMFMAEKNITNIALVNVDLNQGEHRGAAFLAKSPQAKVPALELDDGRVLTETRAICTYLEGLYPEPNLMGHDFEDKAFIEMADRRVEWTLLLGAANAIRHTHPGLAALEQPQFPAFGQSQHEKLKENAKVFDRILQTQTWMSGPRFTIADITAFCTLEFARGLLKFSPTQEGLHALQAWRDRVNERDSARA
;
A
#
# COMPACT_ATOMS: atom_id res chain seq x y z
N MET A 1 2.99 13.43 -17.16
CA MET A 1 3.21 12.14 -16.44
C MET A 1 1.96 11.27 -16.51
N GLN A 2 2.11 9.92 -16.47
CA GLN A 2 1.02 8.94 -16.44
C GLN A 2 1.29 7.89 -15.38
N LEU A 3 0.30 7.61 -14.52
CA LEU A 3 0.39 6.56 -13.50
C LEU A 3 -0.44 5.35 -13.94
N TYR A 4 0.24 4.23 -14.19
CA TYR A 4 -0.37 2.96 -14.51
C TYR A 4 -0.81 2.27 -13.22
N ILE A 5 -2.09 1.96 -13.14
CA ILE A 5 -2.75 1.39 -11.96
C ILE A 5 -3.52 0.12 -12.32
N ALA A 6 -3.98 -0.61 -11.32
CA ALA A 6 -5.02 -1.62 -11.49
C ALA A 6 -6.06 -1.42 -10.39
N THR A 7 -7.32 -1.46 -10.77
CA THR A 7 -8.45 -1.32 -9.84
C THR A 7 -8.36 -2.38 -8.73
N ARG A 8 -8.56 -1.97 -7.48
CA ARG A 8 -8.50 -2.81 -6.26
C ARG A 8 -7.12 -3.34 -5.87
N ALA A 9 -6.05 -3.04 -6.61
CA ALA A 9 -4.70 -3.42 -6.21
C ALA A 9 -4.18 -2.49 -5.09
N PRO A 10 -3.61 -3.03 -3.99
CA PRO A 10 -3.24 -2.21 -2.83
C PRO A 10 -2.09 -1.23 -3.13
N ASN A 11 -1.10 -1.64 -3.93
CA ASN A 11 0.07 -0.81 -4.21
C ASN A 11 -0.24 0.43 -5.06
N PRO A 12 -0.99 0.35 -6.19
CA PRO A 12 -1.47 1.55 -6.88
C PRO A 12 -2.31 2.46 -5.99
N ARG A 13 -3.19 1.90 -5.15
CA ARG A 13 -4.02 2.66 -4.22
C ARG A 13 -3.18 3.48 -3.23
N ARG A 14 -2.05 2.97 -2.78
CA ARG A 14 -1.11 3.73 -1.93
C ARG A 14 -0.61 4.99 -2.63
N VAL A 15 -0.27 4.91 -3.93
CA VAL A 15 0.14 6.09 -4.72
C VAL A 15 -1.03 7.04 -4.92
N GLN A 16 -2.22 6.53 -5.26
CA GLN A 16 -3.41 7.36 -5.46
C GLN A 16 -3.78 8.11 -4.16
N MET A 17 -3.77 7.43 -3.02
CA MET A 17 -4.02 8.06 -1.72
C MET A 17 -2.94 9.12 -1.38
N PHE A 18 -1.67 8.82 -1.68
CA PHE A 18 -0.57 9.78 -1.51
C PHE A 18 -0.76 11.02 -2.39
N MET A 19 -1.15 10.84 -3.65
CA MET A 19 -1.48 11.94 -4.56
C MET A 19 -2.67 12.77 -4.05
N ALA A 20 -3.71 12.11 -3.55
CA ALA A 20 -4.89 12.79 -3.01
C ALA A 20 -4.55 13.64 -1.78
N GLU A 21 -3.74 13.14 -0.84
CA GLU A 21 -3.24 13.91 0.30
C GLU A 21 -2.50 15.18 -0.11
N LYS A 22 -1.82 15.14 -1.26
CA LYS A 22 -1.04 16.26 -1.81
C LYS A 22 -1.79 17.11 -2.84
N ASN A 23 -3.08 16.81 -3.07
CA ASN A 23 -3.89 17.47 -4.10
C ASN A 23 -3.24 17.41 -5.51
N ILE A 24 -2.54 16.32 -5.84
CA ILE A 24 -1.93 16.12 -7.16
C ILE A 24 -3.00 15.61 -8.11
N THR A 25 -3.43 16.44 -9.05
CA THR A 25 -4.50 16.15 -10.01
C THR A 25 -4.04 16.12 -11.46
N ASN A 26 -2.80 16.50 -11.74
CA ASN A 26 -2.24 16.67 -13.08
C ASN A 26 -1.49 15.43 -13.62
N ILE A 27 -1.63 14.27 -12.95
CA ILE A 27 -1.08 12.98 -13.40
C ILE A 27 -2.25 12.13 -13.91
N ALA A 28 -2.19 11.74 -15.19
CA ALA A 28 -3.23 10.91 -15.78
C ALA A 28 -3.17 9.46 -15.21
N LEU A 29 -4.33 8.89 -14.88
CA LEU A 29 -4.43 7.50 -14.43
C LEU A 29 -4.73 6.60 -15.63
N VAL A 30 -3.94 5.55 -15.83
CA VAL A 30 -4.10 4.55 -16.89
C VAL A 30 -4.36 3.19 -16.23
N ASN A 31 -5.56 2.64 -16.40
CA ASN A 31 -5.87 1.33 -15.84
C ASN A 31 -5.26 0.21 -16.69
N VAL A 32 -4.61 -0.74 -16.04
CA VAL A 32 -4.05 -1.96 -16.62
C VAL A 32 -4.90 -3.14 -16.16
N ASP A 33 -5.53 -3.84 -17.08
CA ASP A 33 -6.38 -4.98 -16.75
C ASP A 33 -5.53 -6.22 -16.44
N LEU A 34 -5.37 -6.49 -15.14
CA LEU A 34 -4.61 -7.66 -14.67
C LEU A 34 -5.31 -8.98 -15.01
N ASN A 35 -6.65 -8.98 -15.11
CA ASN A 35 -7.42 -10.19 -15.40
C ASN A 35 -7.28 -10.60 -16.88
N GLN A 36 -7.16 -9.61 -17.77
CA GLN A 36 -6.87 -9.85 -19.19
C GLN A 36 -5.38 -10.06 -19.47
N GLY A 37 -4.52 -9.97 -18.45
CA GLY A 37 -3.09 -10.16 -18.58
C GLY A 37 -2.35 -9.01 -19.27
N GLU A 38 -2.94 -7.83 -19.40
CA GLU A 38 -2.31 -6.65 -20.03
C GLU A 38 -0.93 -6.33 -19.46
N HIS A 39 -0.76 -6.54 -18.14
CA HIS A 39 0.53 -6.34 -17.44
C HIS A 39 1.65 -7.26 -17.95
N ARG A 40 1.31 -8.35 -18.65
CA ARG A 40 2.25 -9.32 -19.23
C ARG A 40 2.48 -9.09 -20.73
N GLY A 41 1.76 -8.16 -21.33
CA GLY A 41 1.93 -7.77 -22.73
C GLY A 41 3.22 -6.99 -22.95
N ALA A 42 3.81 -7.10 -24.15
CA ALA A 42 5.10 -6.49 -24.50
C ALA A 42 5.12 -4.97 -24.25
N ALA A 43 4.01 -4.27 -24.54
CA ALA A 43 3.88 -2.83 -24.34
C ALA A 43 4.01 -2.41 -22.87
N PHE A 44 3.45 -3.19 -21.93
CA PHE A 44 3.56 -2.89 -20.51
C PHE A 44 4.88 -3.41 -19.92
N LEU A 45 5.38 -4.56 -20.38
CA LEU A 45 6.70 -5.08 -19.96
C LEU A 45 7.84 -4.12 -20.29
N ALA A 46 7.74 -3.36 -21.38
CA ALA A 46 8.71 -2.30 -21.70
C ALA A 46 8.73 -1.17 -20.65
N LYS A 47 7.63 -0.96 -19.93
CA LYS A 47 7.50 0.05 -18.84
C LYS A 47 7.81 -0.55 -17.46
N SER A 48 7.31 -1.74 -17.20
CA SER A 48 7.50 -2.46 -15.93
C SER A 48 7.96 -3.89 -16.21
N PRO A 49 9.27 -4.16 -16.25
CA PRO A 49 9.83 -5.47 -16.61
C PRO A 49 9.38 -6.61 -15.67
N GLN A 50 8.96 -6.28 -14.46
CA GLN A 50 8.42 -7.24 -13.50
C GLN A 50 6.90 -7.48 -13.66
N ALA A 51 6.27 -6.90 -14.69
CA ALA A 51 4.82 -7.01 -14.91
C ALA A 51 3.99 -6.55 -13.68
N LYS A 52 4.39 -5.49 -12.99
CA LYS A 52 3.75 -5.02 -11.77
C LYS A 52 3.26 -3.58 -11.90
N VAL A 53 2.15 -3.31 -11.22
CA VAL A 53 1.64 -1.96 -10.99
C VAL A 53 1.82 -1.60 -9.51
N PRO A 54 2.02 -0.30 -9.18
CA PRO A 54 2.02 0.86 -10.06
C PRO A 54 3.31 1.04 -10.86
N ALA A 55 3.21 1.81 -11.96
CA ALA A 55 4.35 2.33 -12.71
C ALA A 55 4.04 3.80 -13.08
N LEU A 56 4.99 4.71 -12.86
CA LEU A 56 4.86 6.13 -13.19
C LEU A 56 5.76 6.46 -14.37
N GLU A 57 5.16 6.79 -15.51
CA GLU A 57 5.85 7.28 -16.69
C GLU A 57 6.01 8.80 -16.60
N LEU A 58 7.24 9.26 -16.66
CA LEU A 58 7.60 10.68 -16.62
C LEU A 58 7.44 11.32 -18.00
N ASP A 59 7.49 12.64 -18.06
CA ASP A 59 7.31 13.39 -19.33
C ASP A 59 8.48 13.18 -20.31
N ASP A 60 9.63 12.74 -19.83
CA ASP A 60 10.79 12.37 -20.65
C ASP A 60 10.80 10.91 -21.09
N GLY A 61 9.76 10.13 -20.77
CA GLY A 61 9.60 8.74 -21.14
C GLY A 61 10.26 7.74 -20.19
N ARG A 62 11.03 8.17 -19.18
CA ARG A 62 11.53 7.27 -18.13
C ARG A 62 10.38 6.77 -17.27
N VAL A 63 10.52 5.55 -16.74
CA VAL A 63 9.48 4.93 -15.92
C VAL A 63 10.05 4.60 -14.54
N LEU A 64 9.34 5.07 -13.49
CA LEU A 64 9.56 4.66 -12.11
C LEU A 64 8.60 3.53 -11.76
N THR A 65 9.14 2.46 -11.20
CA THR A 65 8.38 1.39 -10.56
C THR A 65 8.60 1.44 -9.05
N GLU A 66 7.97 0.55 -8.29
CA GLU A 66 7.95 0.50 -6.84
C GLU A 66 7.21 1.70 -6.18
N THR A 67 6.16 1.37 -5.46
CA THR A 67 5.29 2.34 -4.78
C THR A 67 6.07 3.39 -3.99
N ARG A 68 7.06 2.93 -3.21
CA ARG A 68 7.86 3.79 -2.35
C ARG A 68 8.73 4.77 -3.15
N ALA A 69 9.33 4.30 -4.25
CA ALA A 69 10.14 5.15 -5.13
C ALA A 69 9.27 6.19 -5.84
N ILE A 70 8.08 5.82 -6.29
CA ILE A 70 7.11 6.74 -6.90
C ILE A 70 6.70 7.81 -5.89
N CYS A 71 6.33 7.43 -4.66
CA CYS A 71 5.98 8.40 -3.61
C CYS A 71 7.16 9.31 -3.24
N THR A 72 8.39 8.80 -3.22
CA THR A 72 9.60 9.61 -2.98
C THR A 72 9.79 10.67 -4.07
N TYR A 73 9.60 10.30 -5.33
CA TYR A 73 9.67 11.23 -6.45
C TYR A 73 8.59 12.32 -6.36
N LEU A 74 7.36 11.90 -6.05
CA LEU A 74 6.23 12.84 -5.90
C LEU A 74 6.42 13.75 -4.68
N GLU A 75 6.99 13.27 -3.57
CA GLU A 75 7.33 14.10 -2.41
C GLU A 75 8.32 15.21 -2.78
N GLY A 76 9.31 14.87 -3.62
CA GLY A 76 10.29 15.86 -4.09
C GLY A 76 9.68 16.93 -5.00
N LEU A 77 8.69 16.58 -5.83
CA LEU A 77 7.99 17.53 -6.71
C LEU A 77 6.93 18.36 -5.97
N TYR A 78 6.27 17.77 -4.99
CA TYR A 78 5.16 18.34 -4.21
C TYR A 78 5.49 18.19 -2.72
N PRO A 79 6.36 19.02 -2.14
CA PRO A 79 6.84 18.80 -0.78
C PRO A 79 5.76 18.97 0.30
N GLU A 80 4.68 19.72 0.02
CA GLU A 80 3.61 19.98 0.98
C GLU A 80 2.26 19.38 0.55
N PRO A 81 1.47 18.86 1.51
CA PRO A 81 1.85 18.56 2.89
C PRO A 81 2.93 17.48 2.96
N ASN A 82 3.92 17.65 3.85
CA ASN A 82 5.01 16.69 3.98
C ASN A 82 4.52 15.37 4.57
N LEU A 83 4.75 14.26 3.86
CA LEU A 83 4.34 12.90 4.26
C LEU A 83 5.53 11.96 4.53
N MET A 84 6.75 12.39 4.23
CA MET A 84 7.93 11.52 4.23
C MET A 84 9.10 12.04 5.08
N GLY A 85 8.91 13.16 5.79
CA GLY A 85 9.89 13.72 6.72
C GLY A 85 10.54 15.00 6.24
N HIS A 86 10.69 15.96 7.15
CA HIS A 86 11.30 17.26 6.84
C HIS A 86 12.83 17.20 6.86
N ASP A 87 13.40 16.61 7.89
CA ASP A 87 14.84 16.45 8.07
C ASP A 87 15.28 14.97 8.02
N PHE A 88 16.56 14.72 8.24
CA PHE A 88 17.13 13.38 8.15
C PHE A 88 16.62 12.44 9.25
N GLU A 89 16.37 12.96 10.45
CA GLU A 89 15.89 12.18 11.59
C GLU A 89 14.41 11.81 11.40
N ASP A 90 13.56 12.80 11.08
CA ASP A 90 12.13 12.60 10.80
C ASP A 90 11.94 11.61 9.61
N LYS A 91 12.73 11.76 8.54
CA LYS A 91 12.74 10.81 7.41
C LYS A 91 13.08 9.38 7.84
N ALA A 92 14.07 9.22 8.72
CA ALA A 92 14.48 7.90 9.19
C ALA A 92 13.39 7.21 10.03
N PHE A 93 12.73 7.95 10.93
CA PHE A 93 11.65 7.38 11.74
C PHE A 93 10.40 7.04 10.91
N ILE A 94 10.03 7.89 9.97
CA ILE A 94 8.91 7.60 9.05
C ILE A 94 9.23 6.41 8.16
N GLU A 95 10.44 6.36 7.58
CA GLU A 95 10.88 5.22 6.77
C GLU A 95 10.88 3.93 7.58
N MET A 96 11.37 3.95 8.81
CA MET A 96 11.34 2.78 9.69
C MET A 96 9.90 2.31 9.92
N ALA A 97 8.97 3.22 10.19
CA ALA A 97 7.57 2.89 10.41
C ALA A 97 6.93 2.29 9.13
N ASP A 98 7.15 2.93 7.98
CA ASP A 98 6.63 2.46 6.69
C ASP A 98 7.19 1.08 6.31
N ARG A 99 8.51 0.85 6.50
CA ARG A 99 9.13 -0.47 6.27
C ARG A 99 8.58 -1.55 7.18
N ARG A 100 8.36 -1.24 8.47
CA ARG A 100 7.71 -2.18 9.40
C ARG A 100 6.32 -2.57 8.89
N VAL A 101 5.49 -1.62 8.52
CA VAL A 101 4.16 -1.89 7.94
C VAL A 101 4.26 -2.73 6.68
N GLU A 102 5.12 -2.33 5.74
CA GLU A 102 5.25 -3.01 4.45
C GLU A 102 5.73 -4.46 4.60
N TRP A 103 6.78 -4.70 5.38
CA TRP A 103 7.34 -6.03 5.55
C TRP A 103 6.49 -6.97 6.40
N THR A 104 5.73 -6.45 7.35
CA THR A 104 5.01 -7.29 8.30
C THR A 104 3.51 -7.39 8.02
N LEU A 105 2.85 -6.27 7.70
CA LEU A 105 1.41 -6.30 7.38
C LEU A 105 1.16 -6.52 5.91
N LEU A 106 1.73 -5.68 5.02
CA LEU A 106 1.42 -5.74 3.59
C LEU A 106 1.92 -7.03 2.96
N LEU A 107 3.16 -7.42 3.23
CA LEU A 107 3.72 -8.66 2.68
C LEU A 107 2.99 -9.88 3.25
N GLY A 108 2.65 -9.88 4.54
CA GLY A 108 1.85 -10.93 5.18
C GLY A 108 0.47 -11.06 4.54
N ALA A 109 -0.26 -9.96 4.40
CA ALA A 109 -1.57 -9.94 3.74
C ALA A 109 -1.47 -10.39 2.27
N ALA A 110 -0.49 -9.88 1.52
CA ALA A 110 -0.30 -10.22 0.11
C ALA A 110 -0.02 -11.72 -0.07
N ASN A 111 0.88 -12.29 0.72
CA ASN A 111 1.20 -13.71 0.66
C ASN A 111 0.01 -14.59 1.10
N ALA A 112 -0.69 -14.21 2.16
CA ALA A 112 -1.89 -14.93 2.59
C ALA A 112 -2.92 -14.98 1.45
N ILE A 113 -3.24 -13.82 0.85
CA ILE A 113 -4.23 -13.71 -0.23
C ILE A 113 -3.77 -14.45 -1.48
N ARG A 114 -2.52 -14.26 -1.92
CA ARG A 114 -1.99 -14.89 -3.13
C ARG A 114 -2.06 -16.41 -3.08
N HIS A 115 -1.77 -16.99 -1.93
CA HIS A 115 -1.68 -18.44 -1.77
C HIS A 115 -2.97 -19.11 -1.29
N THR A 116 -4.03 -18.34 -0.93
CA THR A 116 -5.32 -18.92 -0.47
C THR A 116 -6.53 -18.48 -1.29
N HIS A 117 -6.48 -17.29 -1.92
CA HIS A 117 -7.65 -16.77 -2.62
C HIS A 117 -7.77 -17.35 -4.03
N PRO A 118 -8.87 -18.06 -4.37
CA PRO A 118 -9.01 -18.75 -5.66
C PRO A 118 -8.98 -17.79 -6.86
N GLY A 119 -9.48 -16.56 -6.71
CA GLY A 119 -9.43 -15.52 -7.74
C GLY A 119 -8.03 -15.04 -8.10
N LEU A 120 -6.99 -15.43 -7.35
CA LEU A 120 -5.59 -15.11 -7.65
C LEU A 120 -4.79 -16.31 -8.17
N ALA A 121 -5.43 -17.46 -8.37
CA ALA A 121 -4.75 -18.66 -8.88
C ALA A 121 -4.08 -18.45 -10.24
N ALA A 122 -4.61 -17.57 -11.10
CA ALA A 122 -3.98 -17.21 -12.37
C ALA A 122 -2.75 -16.30 -12.23
N LEU A 123 -2.64 -15.58 -11.10
CA LEU A 123 -1.52 -14.66 -10.83
C LEU A 123 -0.41 -15.30 -9.98
N GLU A 124 -0.73 -16.35 -9.22
CA GLU A 124 0.19 -17.07 -8.32
C GLU A 124 0.13 -18.57 -8.61
N GLN A 125 1.12 -19.10 -9.31
CA GLN A 125 1.19 -20.50 -9.76
C GLN A 125 2.56 -21.11 -9.43
N PRO A 126 2.58 -22.22 -8.63
CA PRO A 126 1.45 -22.81 -7.92
C PRO A 126 1.10 -22.02 -6.63
N GLN A 127 -0.15 -22.08 -6.21
CA GLN A 127 -0.54 -21.65 -4.86
C GLN A 127 -0.11 -22.69 -3.83
N PHE A 128 0.33 -22.21 -2.65
CA PHE A 128 0.67 -23.05 -1.49
C PHE A 128 -0.23 -22.67 -0.29
N PRO A 129 -1.43 -23.29 -0.16
CA PRO A 129 -2.40 -22.89 0.85
C PRO A 129 -1.88 -22.91 2.29
N ALA A 130 -1.05 -23.91 2.65
CA ALA A 130 -0.47 -24.00 4.00
C ALA A 130 0.46 -22.80 4.30
N PHE A 131 1.24 -22.35 3.32
CA PHE A 131 2.04 -21.13 3.43
C PHE A 131 1.14 -19.90 3.59
N GLY A 132 0.11 -19.78 2.74
CA GLY A 132 -0.83 -18.67 2.83
C GLY A 132 -1.53 -18.59 4.19
N GLN A 133 -1.95 -19.73 4.75
CA GLN A 133 -2.51 -19.82 6.08
C GLN A 133 -1.52 -19.33 7.15
N SER A 134 -0.26 -19.78 7.08
CA SER A 134 0.79 -19.32 8.02
C SER A 134 1.02 -17.82 7.96
N GLN A 135 0.92 -17.22 6.76
CA GLN A 135 1.06 -15.77 6.59
C GLN A 135 -0.17 -15.01 7.14
N HIS A 136 -1.36 -15.60 7.07
CA HIS A 136 -2.56 -15.02 7.68
C HIS A 136 -2.42 -14.97 9.22
N GLU A 137 -1.93 -16.03 9.85
CA GLU A 137 -1.68 -16.01 11.30
C GLU A 137 -0.59 -14.99 11.68
N LYS A 138 0.50 -14.89 10.88
CA LYS A 138 1.53 -13.86 11.09
C LYS A 138 0.98 -12.44 10.92
N LEU A 139 0.05 -12.21 9.99
CA LEU A 139 -0.61 -10.92 9.83
C LEU A 139 -1.34 -10.52 11.12
N LYS A 140 -2.09 -11.45 11.73
CA LYS A 140 -2.80 -11.20 13.01
C LYS A 140 -1.83 -10.87 14.14
N GLU A 141 -0.75 -11.65 14.29
CA GLU A 141 0.26 -11.39 15.32
C GLU A 141 0.96 -10.03 15.13
N ASN A 142 1.29 -9.68 13.89
CA ASN A 142 1.88 -8.39 13.58
C ASN A 142 0.89 -7.24 13.82
N ALA A 143 -0.40 -7.42 13.52
CA ALA A 143 -1.43 -6.41 13.77
C ALA A 143 -1.53 -6.07 15.26
N LYS A 144 -1.31 -7.02 16.17
CA LYS A 144 -1.23 -6.76 17.63
C LYS A 144 -0.08 -5.83 18.00
N VAL A 145 1.04 -5.86 17.25
CA VAL A 145 2.16 -4.94 17.48
C VAL A 145 1.75 -3.51 17.15
N PHE A 146 1.06 -3.31 16.03
CA PHE A 146 0.59 -1.97 15.62
C PHE A 146 -0.54 -1.47 16.53
N ASP A 147 -1.41 -2.35 17.02
CA ASP A 147 -2.41 -1.97 18.02
C ASP A 147 -1.74 -1.39 19.27
N ARG A 148 -0.69 -2.06 19.80
CA ARG A 148 0.07 -1.55 20.97
C ARG A 148 0.76 -0.22 20.69
N ILE A 149 1.33 -0.03 19.49
CA ILE A 149 1.94 1.25 19.09
C ILE A 149 0.89 2.35 19.12
N LEU A 150 -0.30 2.11 18.58
CA LEU A 150 -1.39 3.07 18.48
C LEU A 150 -2.12 3.34 19.79
N GLN A 151 -1.86 2.58 20.85
CA GLN A 151 -2.29 2.92 22.22
C GLN A 151 -1.55 4.15 22.76
N THR A 152 -0.36 4.45 22.25
CA THR A 152 0.49 5.56 22.72
C THR A 152 0.76 6.62 21.66
N GLN A 153 0.39 6.37 20.42
CA GLN A 153 0.61 7.27 19.29
C GLN A 153 -0.67 7.50 18.51
N THR A 154 -0.80 8.68 17.92
CA THR A 154 -1.96 9.03 17.07
C THR A 154 -1.89 8.34 15.71
N TRP A 155 -0.69 8.28 15.11
CA TRP A 155 -0.42 7.76 13.78
C TRP A 155 0.72 6.73 13.79
N MET A 156 0.90 6.01 12.69
CA MET A 156 1.88 4.90 12.59
C MET A 156 3.33 5.30 12.89
N SER A 157 3.68 6.56 12.63
CA SER A 157 5.05 7.08 12.83
C SER A 157 5.14 8.16 13.91
N GLY A 158 4.07 8.44 14.68
CA GLY A 158 4.07 9.45 15.74
C GLY A 158 2.88 10.41 15.70
N PRO A 159 3.11 11.74 15.82
CA PRO A 159 2.02 12.70 16.03
C PRO A 159 1.29 13.13 14.75
N ARG A 160 1.81 12.87 13.55
CA ARG A 160 1.22 13.30 12.29
C ARG A 160 1.02 12.17 11.30
N PHE A 161 0.06 12.34 10.40
CA PHE A 161 -0.22 11.43 9.30
C PHE A 161 0.95 11.42 8.29
N THR A 162 1.36 10.22 7.86
CA THR A 162 2.50 10.00 6.97
C THR A 162 2.26 8.88 5.96
N ILE A 163 3.22 8.62 5.10
CA ILE A 163 3.19 7.49 4.16
C ILE A 163 3.01 6.13 4.88
N ALA A 164 3.47 5.99 6.12
CA ALA A 164 3.29 4.76 6.90
C ALA A 164 1.80 4.48 7.18
N ASP A 165 1.00 5.53 7.41
CA ASP A 165 -0.45 5.41 7.58
C ASP A 165 -1.14 5.02 6.28
N ILE A 166 -0.72 5.60 5.16
CA ILE A 166 -1.22 5.23 3.83
C ILE A 166 -0.97 3.75 3.54
N THR A 167 0.26 3.27 3.79
CA THR A 167 0.63 1.87 3.60
C THR A 167 -0.21 0.95 4.47
N ALA A 168 -0.35 1.28 5.76
CA ALA A 168 -1.13 0.48 6.71
C ALA A 168 -2.62 0.45 6.35
N PHE A 169 -3.20 1.61 6.01
CA PHE A 169 -4.62 1.70 5.66
C PHE A 169 -4.95 0.89 4.40
N CYS A 170 -4.21 1.08 3.31
CA CYS A 170 -4.40 0.31 2.08
C CYS A 170 -4.22 -1.19 2.31
N THR A 171 -3.31 -1.58 3.20
CA THR A 171 -3.11 -2.98 3.58
C THR A 171 -4.30 -3.55 4.33
N LEU A 172 -4.82 -2.84 5.34
CA LEU A 172 -5.97 -3.32 6.12
C LEU A 172 -7.24 -3.40 5.27
N GLU A 173 -7.46 -2.44 4.37
CA GLU A 173 -8.59 -2.49 3.44
C GLU A 173 -8.49 -3.67 2.46
N PHE A 174 -7.29 -3.98 1.98
CA PHE A 174 -7.02 -5.14 1.13
C PHE A 174 -7.26 -6.45 1.89
N ALA A 175 -6.76 -6.58 3.12
CA ALA A 175 -6.96 -7.73 3.98
C ALA A 175 -8.44 -7.89 4.37
N ARG A 176 -9.13 -6.79 4.69
CA ARG A 176 -10.57 -6.79 4.97
C ARG A 176 -11.38 -7.33 3.79
N GLY A 177 -11.07 -6.90 2.59
CA GLY A 177 -11.77 -7.32 1.37
C GLY A 177 -11.63 -8.82 1.08
N LEU A 178 -10.44 -9.36 1.16
CA LEU A 178 -10.12 -10.69 0.64
C LEU A 178 -9.84 -11.76 1.72
N LEU A 179 -9.39 -11.37 2.91
CA LEU A 179 -9.18 -12.27 4.06
C LEU A 179 -10.28 -12.15 5.12
N LYS A 180 -11.19 -11.16 4.99
CA LYS A 180 -12.17 -10.84 6.03
C LYS A 180 -11.53 -10.43 7.37
N PHE A 181 -10.28 -9.96 7.32
CA PHE A 181 -9.59 -9.48 8.51
C PHE A 181 -10.27 -8.23 9.06
N SER A 182 -10.58 -8.23 10.33
CA SER A 182 -11.21 -7.12 11.05
C SER A 182 -10.49 -6.86 12.37
N PRO A 183 -9.88 -5.68 12.56
CA PRO A 183 -9.27 -5.34 13.84
C PRO A 183 -10.20 -5.51 15.03
N THR A 184 -11.49 -5.14 14.88
CA THR A 184 -12.50 -5.30 15.95
C THR A 184 -12.71 -6.76 16.34
N GLN A 185 -12.80 -7.68 15.37
CA GLN A 185 -12.99 -9.11 15.64
C GLN A 185 -11.77 -9.75 16.29
N GLU A 186 -10.58 -9.20 16.03
CA GLU A 186 -9.33 -9.64 16.65
C GLU A 186 -9.06 -8.92 18.00
N GLY A 187 -9.97 -8.07 18.51
CA GLY A 187 -9.81 -7.32 19.76
C GLY A 187 -8.81 -6.15 19.70
N LEU A 188 -8.48 -5.67 18.49
CA LEU A 188 -7.47 -4.65 18.25
C LEU A 188 -8.12 -3.26 18.18
N HIS A 189 -8.50 -2.72 19.33
CA HIS A 189 -9.32 -1.51 19.43
C HIS A 189 -8.59 -0.23 19.03
N ALA A 190 -7.30 -0.11 19.35
CA ALA A 190 -6.52 1.07 18.98
C ALA A 190 -6.28 1.09 17.45
N LEU A 191 -6.01 -0.06 16.86
CA LEU A 191 -5.85 -0.21 15.40
C LEU A 191 -7.17 0.08 14.67
N GLN A 192 -8.31 -0.35 15.23
CA GLN A 192 -9.62 -0.02 14.67
C GLN A 192 -9.89 1.48 14.74
N ALA A 193 -9.69 2.11 15.90
CA ALA A 193 -9.90 3.55 16.07
C ALA A 193 -9.00 4.39 15.14
N TRP A 194 -7.75 3.98 14.95
CA TRP A 194 -6.85 4.59 13.98
C TRP A 194 -7.38 4.43 12.54
N ARG A 195 -7.82 3.21 12.17
CA ARG A 195 -8.37 2.93 10.84
C ARG A 195 -9.58 3.81 10.55
N ASP A 196 -10.48 3.97 11.54
CA ASP A 196 -11.70 4.80 11.40
C ASP A 196 -11.31 6.28 11.20
N ARG A 197 -10.33 6.79 11.95
CA ARG A 197 -9.76 8.13 11.76
C ARG A 197 -9.17 8.34 10.37
N VAL A 198 -8.45 7.35 9.82
CA VAL A 198 -7.94 7.43 8.43
C VAL A 198 -9.10 7.44 7.44
N ASN A 199 -10.13 6.64 7.67
CA ASN A 199 -11.30 6.53 6.79
C ASN A 199 -12.14 7.83 6.70
N GLU A 200 -11.99 8.74 7.66
CA GLU A 200 -12.62 10.08 7.61
C GLU A 200 -11.92 11.03 6.64
N ARG A 201 -10.69 10.74 6.21
CA ARG A 201 -9.92 11.56 5.27
C ARG A 201 -10.47 11.41 3.85
N ASP A 202 -10.49 12.49 3.10
CA ASP A 202 -10.94 12.45 1.69
C ASP A 202 -10.10 11.51 0.83
N SER A 203 -8.79 11.44 1.10
CA SER A 203 -7.84 10.54 0.42
C SER A 203 -8.17 9.05 0.59
N ALA A 204 -8.90 8.67 1.64
CA ALA A 204 -9.31 7.28 1.86
C ALA A 204 -10.27 6.75 0.78
N ARG A 205 -10.85 7.66 -0.02
CA ARG A 205 -11.74 7.33 -1.15
C ARG A 205 -11.02 7.22 -2.50
N ALA A 206 -9.74 7.52 -2.53
CA ALA A 206 -8.91 7.46 -3.74
C ALA A 206 -8.65 6.02 -4.22
#